data_5a1299601e208bc05ca2c14ca05e2171
#
_entry.id   5a1299601e208bc05ca2c14ca05e2171
#
_cell.length_a   1.000
_cell.length_b   1.000
_cell.length_c   1.000
_cell.angle_alpha   90.00
_cell.angle_beta   90.00
_cell.angle_gamma   90.00
#
_symmetry.space_group_name_H-M   'P 1'
#
loop_
_entity.id
_entity.type
_entity.pdbx_description
1 polymer ?
#
loop_
_entity_poly.entity_id
_entity_poly.type
_entity_poly.pdbx_seq_one_letter_code
_entity_poly.pdbx_strand_id
1 'polypeptide(L)'
;NFSKLALINRDDIDGIDAMDITNANLNTYGSTDVAEYHFLVNDYTFADGFDGTFTGPELAAPVATTVHLVGEHSIRSAVAAGAVGLKLGMSPEEVAVGMSKIRAVPGRMNLLRGVNGSTIIDDSYNSSPLAVASALRALYQMQVPQRIAVLGSMNELGEKSAQAHQQIGALCDPAQLAHVVN
;
A
#
# COMPACT_ATOMS: atom_id res chain seq x y z
N ASN A 1 23.57 6.88 -22.47
CA ASN A 1 22.16 6.79 -22.86
C ASN A 1 21.42 6.19 -21.68
N PHE A 2 20.82 7.02 -20.86
CA PHE A 2 19.82 6.52 -19.93
C PHE A 2 18.65 6.02 -20.75
N SER A 3 18.45 4.71 -20.78
CA SER A 3 17.24 4.09 -21.27
C SER A 3 16.09 4.69 -20.47
N LYS A 4 15.24 5.48 -21.11
CA LYS A 4 14.13 6.14 -20.44
C LYS A 4 13.10 5.07 -20.13
N LEU A 5 13.18 4.48 -18.95
CA LEU A 5 12.19 3.57 -18.41
C LEU A 5 11.29 4.37 -17.45
N ALA A 6 9.99 4.26 -17.63
CA ALA A 6 8.99 4.75 -16.68
C ALA A 6 8.16 3.58 -16.17
N LEU A 7 8.04 3.47 -14.85
CA LEU A 7 7.08 2.59 -14.17
C LEU A 7 5.95 3.46 -13.63
N ILE A 8 4.73 3.21 -14.10
CA ILE A 8 3.56 4.02 -13.77
C ILE A 8 2.59 3.20 -12.96
N ASN A 9 2.08 3.80 -11.88
CA ASN A 9 1.03 3.21 -11.07
C ASN A 9 -0.30 3.18 -11.85
N ARG A 10 -0.78 1.99 -12.19
CA ARG A 10 -2.01 1.78 -12.95
C ARG A 10 -3.27 1.96 -12.10
N ASP A 11 -3.15 1.92 -10.78
CA ASP A 11 -4.27 2.11 -9.85
C ASP A 11 -4.55 3.60 -9.60
N ASP A 12 -3.74 4.50 -10.14
CA ASP A 12 -3.82 5.94 -9.94
C ASP A 12 -4.22 6.65 -11.24
N ILE A 13 -5.28 7.48 -11.19
CA ILE A 13 -5.76 8.23 -12.35
C ILE A 13 -4.67 9.18 -12.87
N ASP A 14 -3.98 9.88 -11.96
CA ASP A 14 -2.89 10.80 -12.34
C ASP A 14 -1.74 10.05 -13.02
N GLY A 15 -1.49 8.79 -12.62
CA GLY A 15 -0.52 7.90 -13.25
C GLY A 15 -0.95 7.53 -14.68
N ILE A 16 -2.24 7.27 -14.91
CA ILE A 16 -2.79 6.97 -16.23
C ILE A 16 -2.65 8.16 -17.18
N ASP A 17 -2.98 9.35 -16.72
CA ASP A 17 -2.86 10.58 -17.50
C ASP A 17 -1.40 10.88 -17.87
N ALA A 18 -0.44 10.51 -17.00
CA ALA A 18 0.98 10.66 -17.26
C ALA A 18 1.49 9.74 -18.39
N MET A 19 0.78 8.64 -18.71
CA MET A 19 1.18 7.74 -19.82
C MET A 19 1.15 8.41 -21.19
N ASP A 20 0.24 9.35 -21.39
CA ASP A 20 0.05 10.00 -22.70
C ASP A 20 1.11 11.08 -22.99
N ILE A 21 1.84 11.53 -21.98
CA ILE A 21 2.81 12.64 -22.10
C ILE A 21 4.27 12.20 -22.08
N THR A 22 4.56 10.91 -21.96
CA THR A 22 5.93 10.41 -21.89
C THR A 22 6.36 9.69 -23.16
N ASN A 23 7.60 9.96 -23.60
CA ASN A 23 8.28 9.25 -24.68
C ASN A 23 9.20 8.13 -24.12
N ALA A 24 9.01 7.71 -22.87
CA ALA A 24 9.79 6.64 -22.26
C ALA A 24 9.22 5.27 -22.64
N ASN A 25 10.00 4.21 -22.47
CA ASN A 25 9.50 2.85 -22.46
C ASN A 25 8.65 2.69 -21.19
N LEU A 26 7.35 2.63 -21.38
CA LEU A 26 6.37 2.54 -20.32
C LEU A 26 6.19 1.09 -19.90
N ASN A 27 6.19 0.88 -18.59
CA ASN A 27 5.63 -0.30 -17.96
C ASN A 27 4.69 0.15 -16.83
N THR A 28 3.68 -0.66 -16.53
CA THR A 28 2.70 -0.37 -15.50
C THR A 28 2.83 -1.33 -14.33
N TYR A 29 2.58 -0.82 -13.13
CA TYR A 29 2.48 -1.65 -11.92
C TYR A 29 1.19 -1.31 -11.16
N GLY A 30 0.66 -2.28 -10.41
CA GLY A 30 -0.57 -2.08 -9.67
C GLY A 30 -0.95 -3.27 -8.79
N SER A 31 -2.14 -3.18 -8.20
CA SER A 31 -2.69 -4.21 -7.31
C SER A 31 -3.51 -5.27 -8.06
N THR A 32 -3.78 -5.09 -9.35
CA THR A 32 -4.59 -5.99 -10.17
C THR A 32 -3.88 -6.41 -11.45
N ASP A 33 -4.38 -7.45 -12.10
CA ASP A 33 -3.90 -8.01 -13.36
C ASP A 33 -4.07 -7.09 -14.59
N VAL A 34 -4.67 -5.92 -14.41
CA VAL A 34 -4.71 -4.86 -15.43
C VAL A 34 -3.33 -4.23 -15.63
N ALA A 35 -2.47 -4.27 -14.60
CA ALA A 35 -1.08 -3.81 -14.68
C ALA A 35 -0.16 -4.93 -15.12
N GLU A 36 0.92 -4.60 -15.86
CA GLU A 36 1.92 -5.58 -16.31
C GLU A 36 2.65 -6.25 -15.14
N TYR A 37 3.01 -5.45 -14.12
CA TYR A 37 3.53 -5.96 -12.85
C TYR A 37 2.44 -5.87 -11.80
N HIS A 38 2.08 -7.00 -11.22
CA HIS A 38 1.03 -7.06 -10.20
C HIS A 38 1.29 -8.18 -9.19
N PHE A 39 0.56 -8.12 -8.09
CA PHE A 39 0.62 -9.14 -7.04
C PHE A 39 -0.79 -9.68 -6.79
N LEU A 40 -1.00 -10.96 -7.08
CA LEU A 40 -2.24 -11.64 -6.76
C LEU A 40 -2.16 -12.19 -5.34
N VAL A 41 -3.02 -11.67 -4.48
CA VAL A 41 -3.12 -12.08 -3.09
C VAL A 41 -3.90 -13.39 -3.00
N ASN A 42 -3.28 -14.43 -2.42
CA ASN A 42 -3.92 -15.70 -2.09
C ASN A 42 -4.48 -15.69 -0.66
N ASP A 43 -3.74 -15.12 0.27
CA ASP A 43 -4.12 -15.01 1.68
C ASP A 43 -3.54 -13.73 2.31
N TYR A 44 -4.19 -13.28 3.38
CA TYR A 44 -3.75 -12.12 4.14
C TYR A 44 -4.00 -12.31 5.64
N THR A 45 -2.97 -12.11 6.44
CA THR A 45 -3.09 -11.97 7.89
C THR A 45 -2.41 -10.70 8.36
N PHE A 46 -2.89 -10.10 9.43
CA PHE A 46 -2.22 -8.94 10.03
C PHE A 46 -0.84 -9.28 10.58
N ALA A 47 -0.61 -10.54 10.98
CA ALA A 47 0.66 -10.98 11.56
C ALA A 47 1.73 -11.20 10.48
N ASP A 48 1.34 -11.81 9.36
CA ASP A 48 2.29 -12.29 8.35
C ASP A 48 2.32 -11.42 7.10
N GLY A 49 1.26 -10.60 6.88
CA GLY A 49 1.10 -9.78 5.68
C GLY A 49 0.38 -10.54 4.57
N PHE A 50 0.78 -10.29 3.32
CA PHE A 50 0.14 -10.81 2.12
C PHE A 50 0.94 -11.98 1.56
N ASP A 51 0.36 -13.17 1.53
CA ASP A 51 0.86 -14.29 0.77
C ASP A 51 0.27 -14.28 -0.64
N GLY A 52 1.09 -14.53 -1.66
CA GLY A 52 0.60 -14.46 -3.03
C GLY A 52 1.68 -14.68 -4.09
N THR A 53 1.36 -14.24 -5.30
CA THR A 53 2.23 -14.38 -6.46
C THR A 53 2.48 -13.05 -7.15
N PHE A 54 3.76 -12.77 -7.40
CA PHE A 54 4.20 -11.62 -8.18
C PHE A 54 4.33 -12.02 -9.66
N THR A 55 3.79 -11.18 -10.54
CA THR A 55 3.80 -11.37 -11.99
C THR A 55 4.46 -10.18 -12.67
N GLY A 56 5.15 -10.42 -13.76
CA GLY A 56 5.76 -9.39 -14.60
C GLY A 56 6.19 -9.95 -15.94
N PRO A 57 6.40 -9.09 -16.97
CA PRO A 57 6.71 -9.52 -18.35
C PRO A 57 8.00 -10.34 -18.51
N GLU A 58 8.97 -10.15 -17.59
CA GLU A 58 10.24 -10.89 -17.61
C GLU A 58 10.14 -12.28 -17.00
N LEU A 59 9.03 -12.58 -16.32
CA LEU A 59 8.83 -13.83 -15.61
C LEU A 59 8.18 -14.87 -16.52
N ALA A 60 8.77 -16.05 -16.63
CA ALA A 60 8.18 -17.18 -17.35
C ALA A 60 6.94 -17.76 -16.64
N ALA A 61 6.84 -17.56 -15.34
CA ALA A 61 5.70 -17.93 -14.49
C ALA A 61 5.62 -17.00 -13.27
N PRO A 62 4.42 -16.83 -12.67
CA PRO A 62 4.28 -16.09 -11.40
C PRO A 62 5.19 -16.63 -10.31
N VAL A 63 5.76 -15.75 -9.50
CA VAL A 63 6.69 -16.09 -8.42
C VAL A 63 6.00 -15.94 -7.08
N ALA A 64 5.92 -17.04 -6.31
CA ALA A 64 5.32 -17.03 -4.98
C ALA A 64 6.22 -16.31 -3.98
N THR A 65 5.64 -15.42 -3.18
CA THR A 65 6.33 -14.73 -2.10
C THR A 65 5.34 -14.15 -1.09
N THR A 66 5.83 -13.88 0.12
CA THR A 66 5.05 -13.19 1.17
C THR A 66 5.57 -11.76 1.33
N VAL A 67 4.66 -10.79 1.33
CA VAL A 67 4.98 -9.37 1.54
C VAL A 67 4.49 -8.96 2.92
N HIS A 68 5.43 -8.69 3.84
CA HIS A 68 5.15 -8.39 5.25
C HIS A 68 4.77 -6.92 5.48
N LEU A 69 3.66 -6.51 4.89
CA LEU A 69 3.10 -5.16 5.00
C LEU A 69 1.63 -5.23 5.41
N VAL A 70 1.09 -4.11 5.88
CA VAL A 70 -0.31 -3.97 6.29
C VAL A 70 -1.04 -3.04 5.33
N GLY A 71 -2.28 -3.42 4.98
CA GLY A 71 -3.14 -2.65 4.08
C GLY A 71 -2.81 -2.85 2.60
N GLU A 72 -3.82 -3.11 1.79
CA GLU A 72 -3.68 -3.43 0.35
C GLU A 72 -2.88 -2.39 -0.44
N HIS A 73 -3.00 -1.10 -0.07
CA HIS A 73 -2.26 -0.03 -0.74
C HIS A 73 -0.73 -0.15 -0.60
N SER A 74 -0.23 -0.84 0.43
CA SER A 74 1.20 -1.04 0.65
C SER A 74 1.82 -2.07 -0.30
N ILE A 75 1.02 -3.00 -0.83
CA ILE A 75 1.47 -4.00 -1.82
C ILE A 75 2.04 -3.31 -3.06
N ARG A 76 1.46 -2.21 -3.50
CA ARG A 76 1.90 -1.46 -4.68
C ARG A 76 3.37 -1.05 -4.61
N SER A 77 3.83 -0.66 -3.43
CA SER A 77 5.25 -0.32 -3.22
C SER A 77 6.16 -1.55 -3.38
N ALA A 78 5.71 -2.71 -2.91
CA ALA A 78 6.44 -3.96 -3.09
C ALA A 78 6.45 -4.42 -4.56
N VAL A 79 5.33 -4.27 -5.27
CA VAL A 79 5.24 -4.54 -6.71
C VAL A 79 6.18 -3.64 -7.50
N ALA A 80 6.18 -2.34 -7.22
CA ALA A 80 7.11 -1.39 -7.85
C ALA A 80 8.57 -1.78 -7.62
N ALA A 81 8.92 -2.16 -6.39
CA ALA A 81 10.27 -2.61 -6.05
C ALA A 81 10.66 -3.90 -6.79
N GLY A 82 9.75 -4.87 -6.87
CA GLY A 82 9.95 -6.11 -7.63
C GLY A 82 10.15 -5.84 -9.13
N ALA A 83 9.32 -4.96 -9.72
CA ALA A 83 9.45 -4.55 -11.11
C ALA A 83 10.80 -3.89 -11.40
N VAL A 84 11.25 -2.98 -10.54
CA VAL A 84 12.60 -2.37 -10.64
C VAL A 84 13.68 -3.43 -10.54
N GLY A 85 13.56 -4.38 -9.61
CA GLY A 85 14.51 -5.49 -9.46
C GLY A 85 14.67 -6.29 -10.75
N LEU A 86 13.56 -6.72 -11.37
CA LEU A 86 13.59 -7.42 -12.67
C LEU A 86 14.24 -6.58 -13.77
N LYS A 87 13.89 -5.29 -13.87
CA LYS A 87 14.49 -4.38 -14.86
C LYS A 87 15.98 -4.16 -14.65
N LEU A 88 16.48 -4.32 -13.45
CA LEU A 88 17.91 -4.26 -13.13
C LEU A 88 18.61 -5.62 -13.29
N GLY A 89 17.91 -6.67 -13.69
CA GLY A 89 18.47 -7.98 -14.00
C GLY A 89 18.53 -8.95 -12.80
N MET A 90 17.78 -8.68 -11.73
CA MET A 90 17.62 -9.65 -10.65
C MET A 90 16.89 -10.89 -11.17
N SER A 91 17.25 -12.07 -10.65
CA SER A 91 16.52 -13.31 -10.96
C SER A 91 15.14 -13.31 -10.26
N PRO A 92 14.19 -14.13 -10.74
CA PRO A 92 12.89 -14.28 -10.10
C PRO A 92 12.99 -14.64 -8.60
N GLU A 93 13.93 -15.51 -8.24
CA GLU A 93 14.19 -15.93 -6.86
C GLU A 93 14.74 -14.80 -6.00
N GLU A 94 15.65 -13.99 -6.55
CA GLU A 94 16.21 -12.82 -5.86
C GLU A 94 15.12 -11.78 -5.62
N VAL A 95 14.22 -11.57 -6.58
CA VAL A 95 13.08 -10.66 -6.43
C VAL A 95 12.13 -11.18 -5.36
N ALA A 96 11.76 -12.46 -5.37
CA ALA A 96 10.90 -13.05 -4.34
C ALA A 96 11.49 -12.90 -2.93
N VAL A 97 12.77 -13.21 -2.78
CA VAL A 97 13.51 -13.03 -1.51
C VAL A 97 13.59 -11.55 -1.13
N GLY A 98 13.81 -10.67 -2.09
CA GLY A 98 13.82 -9.23 -1.87
C GLY A 98 12.47 -8.72 -1.36
N MET A 99 11.38 -9.09 -2.02
CA MET A 99 10.01 -8.72 -1.64
C MET A 99 9.66 -9.24 -0.23
N SER A 100 10.06 -10.46 0.11
CA SER A 100 9.79 -11.03 1.44
C SER A 100 10.55 -10.33 2.58
N LYS A 101 11.58 -9.56 2.27
CA LYS A 101 12.34 -8.75 3.24
C LYS A 101 11.81 -7.34 3.42
N ILE A 102 10.85 -6.91 2.62
CA ILE A 102 10.24 -5.58 2.76
C ILE A 102 9.52 -5.50 4.11
N ARG A 103 9.73 -4.40 4.81
CA ARG A 103 9.09 -4.09 6.09
C ARG A 103 8.55 -2.68 6.07
N ALA A 104 7.50 -2.44 6.84
CA ALA A 104 6.96 -1.10 7.03
C ALA A 104 8.04 -0.17 7.63
N VAL A 105 8.08 1.05 7.13
CA VAL A 105 8.91 2.12 7.71
C VAL A 105 8.17 2.68 8.93
N PRO A 106 8.84 3.06 10.02
CA PRO A 106 8.20 3.71 11.16
C PRO A 106 7.30 4.87 10.73
N GLY A 107 6.07 4.91 11.27
CA GLY A 107 5.06 5.90 10.91
C GLY A 107 4.37 5.67 9.55
N ARG A 108 4.57 4.52 8.91
CA ARG A 108 3.96 4.14 7.63
C ARG A 108 3.32 2.75 7.74
N MET A 109 2.07 2.70 8.22
CA MET A 109 1.33 1.45 8.45
C MET A 109 2.13 0.41 9.25
N ASN A 110 2.95 0.88 10.19
CA ASN A 110 3.82 0.03 10.99
C ASN A 110 3.06 -0.58 12.16
N LEU A 111 3.18 -1.89 12.36
CA LEU A 111 2.55 -2.56 13.50
C LEU A 111 3.45 -2.48 14.74
N LEU A 112 2.90 -1.93 15.81
CA LEU A 112 3.58 -1.82 17.10
C LEU A 112 2.79 -2.56 18.18
N ARG A 113 3.51 -3.10 19.16
CA ARG A 113 2.89 -3.63 20.38
C ARG A 113 2.57 -2.47 21.32
N GLY A 114 1.29 -2.33 21.66
CA GLY A 114 0.83 -1.41 22.66
C GLY A 114 0.73 -2.04 24.06
N VAL A 115 0.19 -1.28 25.01
CA VAL A 115 -0.05 -1.73 26.38
C VAL A 115 -1.17 -2.78 26.43
N ASN A 116 -1.13 -3.66 27.44
CA ASN A 116 -2.17 -4.67 27.68
C ASN A 116 -2.45 -5.59 26.48
N GLY A 117 -1.43 -5.86 25.65
CA GLY A 117 -1.58 -6.72 24.47
C GLY A 117 -2.29 -6.08 23.30
N SER A 118 -2.52 -4.76 23.30
CA SER A 118 -3.07 -4.05 22.16
C SER A 118 -2.09 -4.02 20.99
N THR A 119 -2.62 -3.90 19.78
CA THR A 119 -1.85 -3.65 18.56
C THR A 119 -2.11 -2.22 18.11
N ILE A 120 -1.06 -1.51 17.72
CA ILE A 120 -1.13 -0.16 17.17
C ILE A 120 -0.74 -0.24 15.71
N ILE A 121 -1.58 0.29 14.82
CA ILE A 121 -1.22 0.59 13.43
C ILE A 121 -0.70 2.03 13.45
N ASP A 122 0.61 2.19 13.33
CA ASP A 122 1.28 3.50 13.30
C ASP A 122 1.43 3.99 11.87
N ASP A 123 0.61 4.97 11.48
CA ASP A 123 0.65 5.68 10.18
C ASP A 123 0.81 7.19 10.41
N SER A 124 1.59 7.57 11.42
CA SER A 124 1.67 8.93 11.97
C SER A 124 2.64 9.87 11.24
N TYR A 125 3.43 9.39 10.27
CA TYR A 125 4.44 10.22 9.61
C TYR A 125 3.84 11.38 8.82
N ASN A 126 2.76 11.13 8.07
CA ASN A 126 2.01 12.14 7.34
C ASN A 126 0.56 11.69 7.17
N SER A 127 -0.34 12.65 6.98
CA SER A 127 -1.77 12.38 6.88
C SER A 127 -2.34 13.00 5.61
N SER A 128 -2.99 12.17 4.78
CA SER A 128 -3.75 12.61 3.61
C SER A 128 -5.10 11.90 3.57
N PRO A 129 -6.13 12.42 2.90
CA PRO A 129 -7.44 11.79 2.84
C PRO A 129 -7.39 10.33 2.39
N LEU A 130 -6.58 10.03 1.36
CA LEU A 130 -6.45 8.69 0.84
C LEU A 130 -5.74 7.74 1.83
N ALA A 131 -4.67 8.21 2.48
CA ALA A 131 -3.93 7.43 3.47
C ALA A 131 -4.81 7.11 4.68
N VAL A 132 -5.50 8.12 5.26
CA VAL A 132 -6.39 7.91 6.41
C VAL A 132 -7.53 6.96 6.07
N ALA A 133 -8.16 7.11 4.90
CA ALA A 133 -9.20 6.19 4.44
C ALA A 133 -8.67 4.75 4.31
N SER A 134 -7.43 4.58 3.84
CA SER A 134 -6.78 3.27 3.71
C SER A 134 -6.43 2.66 5.08
N ALA A 135 -5.94 3.47 6.01
CA ALA A 135 -5.66 3.04 7.38
C ALA A 135 -6.94 2.62 8.13
N LEU A 136 -8.03 3.39 7.98
CA LEU A 136 -9.33 3.03 8.56
C LEU A 136 -9.85 1.71 7.99
N ARG A 137 -9.75 1.48 6.67
CA ARG A 137 -10.13 0.20 6.06
C ARG A 137 -9.32 -0.96 6.62
N ALA A 138 -8.00 -0.79 6.77
CA ALA A 138 -7.15 -1.81 7.39
C ALA A 138 -7.57 -2.09 8.84
N LEU A 139 -7.84 -1.04 9.63
CA LEU A 139 -8.33 -1.18 11.02
C LEU A 139 -9.65 -1.95 11.08
N TYR A 140 -10.58 -1.71 10.15
CA TYR A 140 -11.88 -2.40 10.09
C TYR A 140 -11.76 -3.88 9.73
N GLN A 141 -10.73 -4.27 9.00
CA GLN A 141 -10.46 -5.68 8.69
C GLN A 141 -9.94 -6.50 9.88
N MET A 142 -9.41 -5.83 10.93
CA MET A 142 -8.93 -6.52 12.12
C MET A 142 -10.07 -7.21 12.88
N GLN A 143 -9.94 -8.50 13.14
CA GLN A 143 -10.87 -9.27 13.96
C GLN A 143 -10.53 -9.11 15.45
N VAL A 144 -10.93 -7.98 16.03
CA VAL A 144 -10.63 -7.58 17.42
C VAL A 144 -11.88 -7.12 18.13
N PRO A 145 -11.97 -7.29 19.47
CA PRO A 145 -13.13 -6.86 20.25
C PRO A 145 -13.37 -5.35 20.24
N GLN A 146 -12.32 -4.56 20.11
CA GLN A 146 -12.40 -3.10 20.19
C GLN A 146 -11.44 -2.46 19.18
N ARG A 147 -11.92 -1.43 18.47
CA ARG A 147 -11.12 -0.61 17.57
C ARG A 147 -11.20 0.84 18.02
N ILE A 148 -10.06 1.52 18.05
CA ILE A 148 -9.93 2.93 18.41
C ILE A 148 -9.16 3.61 17.29
N ALA A 149 -9.68 4.72 16.76
CA ALA A 149 -8.97 5.56 15.81
C ALA A 149 -8.45 6.82 16.53
N VAL A 150 -7.17 7.13 16.35
CA VAL A 150 -6.55 8.39 16.78
C VAL A 150 -6.13 9.11 15.50
N LEU A 151 -6.80 10.21 15.20
CA LEU A 151 -6.65 10.92 13.93
C LEU A 151 -6.06 12.31 14.17
N GLY A 152 -5.00 12.64 13.46
CA GLY A 152 -4.42 13.97 13.43
C GLY A 152 -4.96 14.80 12.26
N SER A 153 -4.55 16.07 12.21
CA SER A 153 -4.91 16.97 11.11
C SER A 153 -4.24 16.54 9.80
N MET A 154 -4.96 16.67 8.71
CA MET A 154 -4.42 16.54 7.37
C MET A 154 -3.97 17.91 6.87
N ASN A 155 -2.70 18.06 6.58
CA ASN A 155 -2.10 19.32 6.13
C ASN A 155 -2.05 19.41 4.59
N GLU A 156 -1.68 20.59 4.06
CA GLU A 156 -1.42 20.85 2.64
C GLU A 156 -2.64 20.64 1.71
N LEU A 157 -3.86 20.68 2.23
CA LEU A 157 -5.09 20.50 1.47
C LEU A 157 -5.69 21.80 0.91
N GLY A 158 -5.13 22.97 1.26
CA GLY A 158 -5.61 24.27 0.82
C GLY A 158 -7.11 24.48 1.10
N GLU A 159 -7.83 25.00 0.13
CA GLU A 159 -9.29 25.29 0.25
C GLU A 159 -10.15 24.02 0.44
N LYS A 160 -9.65 22.85 0.06
CA LYS A 160 -10.35 21.57 0.20
C LYS A 160 -10.25 20.97 1.61
N SER A 161 -9.53 21.61 2.53
CA SER A 161 -9.23 21.07 3.86
C SER A 161 -10.50 20.71 4.64
N ALA A 162 -11.44 21.63 4.77
CA ALA A 162 -12.69 21.38 5.52
C ALA A 162 -13.50 20.23 4.93
N GLN A 163 -13.64 20.18 3.60
CA GLN A 163 -14.35 19.10 2.92
C GLN A 163 -13.67 17.74 3.11
N ALA A 164 -12.35 17.69 3.00
CA ALA A 164 -11.59 16.47 3.18
C ALA A 164 -11.70 15.92 4.61
N HIS A 165 -11.58 16.77 5.64
CA HIS A 165 -11.77 16.36 7.03
C HIS A 165 -13.20 15.86 7.29
N GLN A 166 -14.21 16.51 6.70
CA GLN A 166 -15.59 16.04 6.80
C GLN A 166 -15.80 14.67 6.14
N GLN A 167 -15.18 14.44 4.98
CA GLN A 167 -15.23 13.15 4.29
C GLN A 167 -14.59 12.03 5.14
N ILE A 168 -13.43 12.29 5.75
CA ILE A 168 -12.80 11.33 6.65
C ILE A 168 -13.64 11.09 7.90
N GLY A 169 -14.21 12.15 8.50
CA GLY A 169 -15.13 12.01 9.63
C GLY A 169 -16.32 11.10 9.30
N ALA A 170 -16.86 11.18 8.08
CA ALA A 170 -17.94 10.33 7.64
C ALA A 170 -17.55 8.84 7.46
N LEU A 171 -16.25 8.53 7.31
CA LEU A 171 -15.74 7.16 7.28
C LEU A 171 -15.54 6.56 8.68
N CYS A 172 -15.59 7.36 9.74
CA CYS A 172 -15.49 6.88 11.12
C CYS A 172 -16.83 6.28 11.55
N ASP A 173 -17.02 4.99 11.24
CA ASP A 173 -18.26 4.26 11.53
C ASP A 173 -18.40 3.96 13.02
N PRO A 174 -19.39 4.54 13.73
CA PRO A 174 -19.60 4.28 15.16
C PRO A 174 -20.01 2.84 15.49
N ALA A 175 -20.46 2.06 14.48
CA ALA A 175 -20.73 0.64 14.68
C ALA A 175 -19.43 -0.20 14.73
N GLN A 176 -18.32 0.33 14.23
CA GLN A 176 -17.05 -0.38 14.16
C GLN A 176 -15.96 0.21 15.06
N LEU A 177 -16.05 1.50 15.38
CA LEU A 177 -15.11 2.20 16.26
C LEU A 177 -15.72 2.43 17.65
N ALA A 178 -15.04 1.92 18.66
CA ALA A 178 -15.44 2.21 20.04
C ALA A 178 -15.15 3.66 20.41
N HIS A 179 -14.03 4.22 19.92
CA HIS A 179 -13.65 5.61 20.13
C HIS A 179 -12.96 6.19 18.91
N VAL A 180 -13.17 7.48 18.70
CA VAL A 180 -12.39 8.33 17.78
C VAL A 180 -11.82 9.46 18.61
N VAL A 181 -10.51 9.65 18.57
CA VAL A 181 -9.78 10.73 19.23
C VAL A 181 -9.22 11.64 18.17
N ASN A 182 -9.45 12.93 18.29
CA ASN A 182 -8.99 13.97 17.37
C ASN A 182 -8.32 15.10 18.16
#